data_175d2fefa3a72ad9e33db2d41b514dc1
#
_entry.id   175d2fefa3a72ad9e33db2d41b514dc1
#
_cell.length_a   1.000
_cell.length_b   1.000
_cell.length_c   1.000
_cell.angle_alpha   90.00
_cell.angle_beta   90.00
_cell.angle_gamma   90.00
#
_symmetry.space_group_name_H-M   'P 1'
#
loop_
_entity.id
_entity.type
_entity.pdbx_description
1 polymer ?
#
loop_
_entity_poly.entity_id
_entity_poly.type
_entity_poly.pdbx_seq_one_letter_code
_entity_poly.pdbx_strand_id
1 'polypeptide(L)'
;MEHDEVKTMFAHTLNDDIKWTLRIAYKKTKTPLWKTLEKKIENSRSHKSEINIGKLENLTKDGENIIIPGKVLGNGVLTHKLNIASFSISISAIKKILDAGGKVITINDFVNQHPDGKGVRIIG
;
A
#
# COMPACT_ATOMS: atom_id res chain seq x y z
N MET A 1 -16.54 -4.23 -13.23
CA MET A 1 -16.67 -4.30 -12.17
C MET A 1 -15.62 -4.53 -11.10
N GLU A 2 -14.68 -5.47 -11.26
CA GLU A 2 -13.61 -5.63 -10.28
C GLU A 2 -12.80 -4.36 -10.08
N HIS A 3 -12.50 -3.64 -11.16
CA HIS A 3 -11.77 -2.38 -11.05
C HIS A 3 -12.55 -1.31 -10.31
N ASP A 4 -13.87 -1.28 -10.48
CA ASP A 4 -14.72 -0.33 -9.78
C ASP A 4 -14.80 -0.65 -8.29
N GLU A 5 -14.85 -1.93 -7.93
CA GLU A 5 -14.85 -2.36 -6.53
C GLU A 5 -13.54 -1.98 -5.84
N VAL A 6 -12.40 -2.23 -6.49
CA VAL A 6 -11.10 -1.86 -5.94
C VAL A 6 -10.99 -0.35 -5.80
N LYS A 7 -11.42 0.40 -6.80
CA LYS A 7 -11.45 1.86 -6.74
C LYS A 7 -12.29 2.37 -5.58
N THR A 8 -13.51 1.81 -5.42
CA THR A 8 -14.42 2.18 -4.35
C THR A 8 -13.80 1.87 -3.00
N MET A 9 -13.16 0.72 -2.86
CA MET A 9 -12.50 0.30 -1.63
C MET A 9 -11.44 1.31 -1.19
N PHE A 10 -10.57 1.75 -2.11
CA PHE A 10 -9.55 2.74 -1.79
C PHE A 10 -10.13 4.14 -1.59
N ALA A 11 -11.14 4.51 -2.37
CA ALA A 11 -11.77 5.82 -2.26
C ALA A 11 -12.51 6.00 -0.92
N HIS A 12 -13.02 4.92 -0.35
CA HIS A 12 -13.76 4.95 0.92
C HIS A 12 -12.92 4.58 2.13
N THR A 13 -11.64 4.29 1.94
CA THR A 13 -10.74 4.02 3.05
C THR A 13 -10.45 5.33 3.76
N LEU A 14 -10.88 5.44 5.02
CA LEU A 14 -10.67 6.65 5.81
C LEU A 14 -9.36 6.57 6.58
N ASN A 15 -8.68 7.71 6.70
CA ASN A 15 -7.45 7.81 7.48
C ASN A 15 -7.62 7.30 8.90
N ASP A 16 -8.75 7.62 9.51
CA ASP A 16 -9.02 7.23 10.89
C ASP A 16 -9.15 5.71 11.03
N ASP A 17 -9.77 5.05 10.06
CA ASP A 17 -9.89 3.59 10.06
C ASP A 17 -8.51 2.93 9.93
N ILE A 18 -7.68 3.46 9.05
CA ILE A 18 -6.33 2.94 8.86
C ILE A 18 -5.50 3.12 10.12
N LYS A 19 -5.54 4.31 10.72
CA LYS A 19 -4.82 4.60 11.96
C LYS A 19 -5.25 3.67 13.09
N TRP A 20 -6.55 3.45 13.22
CA TRP A 20 -7.09 2.58 14.25
C TRP A 20 -6.59 1.14 14.08
N THR A 21 -6.62 0.65 12.84
CA THR A 21 -6.11 -0.68 12.52
C THR A 21 -4.64 -0.82 12.89
N LEU A 22 -3.83 0.19 12.55
CA LEU A 22 -2.40 0.17 12.85
C LEU A 22 -2.12 0.22 14.35
N ARG A 23 -2.89 1.00 15.10
CA ARG A 23 -2.75 1.07 16.56
C ARG A 23 -3.08 -0.27 17.21
N ILE A 24 -4.15 -0.92 16.76
CA ILE A 24 -4.53 -2.23 17.27
C ILE A 24 -3.45 -3.27 16.95
N ALA A 25 -2.96 -3.27 15.72
CA ALA A 25 -1.91 -4.17 15.28
C ALA A 25 -0.64 -3.98 16.12
N TYR A 26 -0.24 -2.73 16.35
CA TYR A 26 0.92 -2.43 17.19
C TYR A 26 0.73 -2.92 18.62
N LYS A 27 -0.44 -2.71 19.20
CA LYS A 27 -0.73 -3.18 20.56
C LYS A 27 -0.64 -4.69 20.68
N LYS A 28 -1.10 -5.41 19.66
CA LYS A 28 -1.07 -6.89 19.67
C LYS A 28 0.32 -7.46 19.48
N THR A 29 1.08 -6.92 18.54
CA THR A 29 2.34 -7.53 18.08
C THR A 29 3.57 -6.79 18.56
N LYS A 30 3.42 -5.52 18.98
CA LYS A 30 4.52 -4.61 19.31
C LYS A 30 5.50 -4.42 18.14
N THR A 31 5.03 -4.59 16.92
CA THR A 31 5.84 -4.44 15.71
C THR A 31 6.03 -2.95 15.39
N PRO A 32 7.26 -2.43 15.43
CA PRO A 32 7.49 -1.00 15.17
C PRO A 32 7.06 -0.53 13.79
N LEU A 33 6.98 -1.44 12.82
CA LEU A 33 6.56 -1.15 11.46
C LEU A 33 5.20 -0.44 11.42
N TRP A 34 4.23 -0.91 12.21
CA TRP A 34 2.89 -0.33 12.20
C TRP A 34 2.87 1.08 12.76
N LYS A 35 3.67 1.34 13.78
CA LYS A 35 3.79 2.68 14.33
C LYS A 35 4.45 3.64 13.34
N THR A 36 5.49 3.18 12.66
CA THR A 36 6.16 3.96 11.62
C THR A 36 5.21 4.27 10.48
N LEU A 37 4.42 3.30 10.06
CA LEU A 37 3.44 3.49 8.99
C LEU A 37 2.37 4.52 9.37
N GLU A 38 1.87 4.47 10.59
CA GLU A 38 0.91 5.46 11.07
C GLU A 38 1.45 6.88 10.94
N LYS A 39 2.69 7.10 11.37
CA LYS A 39 3.34 8.41 11.23
C LYS A 39 3.49 8.84 9.79
N LYS A 40 3.88 7.93 8.92
CA LYS A 40 4.06 8.24 7.49
C LYS A 40 2.74 8.60 6.83
N ILE A 41 1.65 7.94 7.20
CA ILE A 41 0.32 8.24 6.68
C ILE A 41 -0.10 9.65 7.10
N GLU A 42 0.13 10.04 8.34
CA GLU A 42 -0.16 11.37 8.81
C GLU A 42 0.61 12.43 8.04
N ASN A 43 1.89 12.20 7.80
CA ASN A 43 2.72 13.12 7.04
C ASN A 43 2.28 13.21 5.59
N SER A 44 1.85 12.11 4.99
CA SER A 44 1.37 12.07 3.60
C SER A 44 0.12 12.91 3.38
N ARG A 45 -0.72 13.07 4.40
CA ARG A 45 -1.89 13.96 4.31
C ARG A 45 -1.48 15.40 4.02
N SER A 46 -0.37 15.85 4.59
CA SER A 46 0.12 17.21 4.42
C SER A 46 0.91 17.38 3.12
N HIS A 47 1.67 16.39 2.73
CA HIS A 47 2.66 16.51 1.66
C HIS A 47 2.27 15.78 0.37
N LYS A 48 1.17 15.03 0.37
CA LYS A 48 0.67 14.30 -0.81
C LYS A 48 1.77 13.51 -1.50
N SER A 49 2.45 12.67 -0.76
CA SER A 49 3.50 11.82 -1.30
C SER A 49 2.96 10.97 -2.45
N GLU A 50 3.64 11.00 -3.60
CA GLU A 50 3.24 10.27 -4.78
C GLU A 50 4.42 9.47 -5.32
N ILE A 51 4.14 8.27 -5.84
CA ILE A 51 5.15 7.44 -6.47
C ILE A 51 4.56 6.78 -7.71
N ASN A 52 5.34 6.74 -8.78
CA ASN A 52 4.91 6.12 -10.03
C ASN A 52 5.34 4.65 -10.10
N ILE A 53 4.60 3.88 -10.90
CA ILE A 53 4.90 2.46 -11.14
C ILE A 53 6.34 2.27 -11.64
N GLY A 54 6.81 3.16 -12.51
CA GLY A 54 8.19 3.06 -13.03
C GLY A 54 9.25 3.14 -11.95
N LYS A 55 9.01 3.95 -10.92
CA LYS A 55 9.93 4.03 -9.79
C LYS A 55 9.87 2.77 -8.93
N LEU A 56 8.68 2.22 -8.74
CA LEU A 56 8.52 0.97 -8.01
C LEU A 56 9.22 -0.19 -8.72
N GLU A 57 9.19 -0.21 -10.04
CA GLU A 57 9.93 -1.21 -10.83
C GLU A 57 11.40 -1.25 -10.45
N ASN A 58 12.01 -0.08 -10.27
CA ASN A 58 13.43 0.05 -9.94
C ASN A 58 13.74 -0.22 -8.48
N LEU A 59 12.81 0.01 -7.57
CA LEU A 59 13.02 -0.08 -6.14
C LEU A 59 12.69 -1.45 -5.55
N THR A 60 11.99 -2.31 -6.29
CA THR A 60 11.44 -3.55 -5.77
C THR A 60 11.88 -4.75 -6.59
N LYS A 61 11.69 -5.94 -6.00
CA LYS A 61 11.98 -7.23 -6.63
C LYS A 61 10.71 -8.04 -6.77
N ASP A 62 10.76 -9.07 -7.60
CA ASP A 62 9.62 -9.95 -7.82
C ASP A 62 9.10 -10.56 -6.51
N GLY A 63 7.79 -10.45 -6.31
CA GLY A 63 7.12 -11.05 -5.17
C GLY A 63 7.19 -10.26 -3.86
N GLU A 64 7.77 -9.05 -3.86
CA GLU A 64 7.84 -8.26 -2.63
C GLU A 64 6.46 -7.82 -2.14
N ASN A 65 6.36 -7.72 -0.81
CA ASN A 65 5.19 -7.16 -0.13
C ASN A 65 5.54 -5.75 0.31
N ILE A 66 4.87 -4.75 -0.27
CA ILE A 66 5.19 -3.35 0.02
C ILE A 66 3.95 -2.58 0.47
N ILE A 67 4.19 -1.61 1.34
CA ILE A 67 3.17 -0.64 1.75
C ILE A 67 3.65 0.75 1.37
N ILE A 68 2.78 1.50 0.73
CA ILE A 68 3.06 2.87 0.33
C ILE A 68 2.10 3.79 1.08
N PRO A 69 2.61 4.62 1.98
CA PRO A 69 1.75 5.51 2.79
C PRO A 69 1.22 6.71 2.01
N GLY A 70 1.48 6.79 0.73
CA GLY A 70 1.02 7.86 -0.14
C GLY A 70 0.19 7.33 -1.29
N LYS A 71 0.28 8.01 -2.42
CA LYS A 71 -0.48 7.70 -3.63
C LYS A 71 0.40 7.02 -4.67
N VAL A 72 -0.13 5.96 -5.28
CA VAL A 72 0.54 5.26 -6.38
C VAL A 72 -0.09 5.70 -7.70
N LEU A 73 0.75 6.15 -8.63
CA LEU A 73 0.35 6.60 -9.96
C LEU A 73 0.86 5.64 -11.04
N GLY A 74 0.19 5.65 -12.19
CA GLY A 74 0.37 4.64 -13.20
C GLY A 74 1.47 4.87 -14.24
N ASN A 75 2.29 5.92 -14.11
CA ASN A 75 3.34 6.17 -15.10
C ASN A 75 4.47 5.16 -14.99
N GLY A 76 4.88 4.63 -16.13
CA GLY A 76 5.97 3.67 -16.21
C GLY A 76 5.48 2.25 -16.47
N VAL A 77 6.40 1.31 -16.37
CA VAL A 77 6.14 -0.11 -16.65
C VAL A 77 6.53 -0.94 -15.44
N LEU A 78 5.70 -1.92 -15.11
CA LEU A 78 6.00 -2.91 -14.08
C LEU A 78 6.15 -4.28 -14.74
N THR A 79 7.30 -4.93 -14.53
CA THR A 79 7.62 -6.21 -15.18
C THR A 79 7.65 -7.39 -14.22
N HIS A 80 7.51 -7.16 -12.92
CA HIS A 80 7.51 -8.23 -11.92
C HIS A 80 6.32 -8.11 -10.98
N LYS A 81 6.07 -9.17 -10.23
CA LYS A 81 4.94 -9.23 -9.31
C LYS A 81 5.21 -8.38 -8.07
N LEU A 82 4.19 -7.65 -7.64
CA LEU A 82 4.23 -6.92 -6.37
C LEU A 82 2.91 -7.12 -5.65
N ASN A 83 2.99 -7.27 -4.33
CA ASN A 83 1.82 -7.23 -3.47
C ASN A 83 1.82 -5.85 -2.80
N ILE A 84 0.91 -4.99 -3.21
CA ILE A 84 0.91 -3.58 -2.82
C ILE A 84 -0.29 -3.24 -1.97
N ALA A 85 -0.04 -2.54 -0.88
CA ALA A 85 -1.07 -1.82 -0.14
C ALA A 85 -0.67 -0.35 -0.11
N SER A 86 -1.60 0.55 -0.39
CA SER A 86 -1.32 1.98 -0.37
C SER A 86 -2.49 2.75 0.20
N PHE A 87 -2.23 4.00 0.59
CA PHE A 87 -3.27 4.90 1.05
C PHE A 87 -4.24 5.25 -0.09
N SER A 88 -3.69 5.45 -1.28
CA SER A 88 -4.47 5.72 -2.49
C SER A 88 -3.73 5.16 -3.69
N ILE A 89 -4.46 4.75 -4.73
CA ILE A 89 -3.87 4.16 -5.93
C ILE A 89 -4.75 4.48 -7.13
N SER A 90 -4.14 4.90 -8.25
CA SER A 90 -4.88 5.20 -9.47
C SER A 90 -5.32 3.91 -10.17
N ILE A 91 -6.37 4.02 -10.98
CA ILE A 91 -6.89 2.88 -11.74
C ILE A 91 -5.82 2.34 -12.70
N SER A 92 -5.07 3.22 -13.36
CA SER A 92 -4.01 2.79 -14.27
C SER A 92 -2.89 2.04 -13.54
N ALA A 93 -2.56 2.45 -12.32
CA ALA A 93 -1.58 1.74 -11.51
C ALA A 93 -2.10 0.36 -11.11
N ILE A 94 -3.35 0.26 -10.67
CA ILE A 94 -3.98 -1.02 -10.33
C ILE A 94 -3.89 -1.99 -11.52
N LYS A 95 -4.27 -1.51 -12.71
CA LYS A 95 -4.25 -2.33 -13.90
C LYS A 95 -2.85 -2.88 -14.19
N LYS A 96 -1.84 -2.03 -14.11
CA LYS A 96 -0.46 -2.45 -14.39
C LYS A 96 0.05 -3.47 -13.38
N ILE A 97 -0.33 -3.31 -12.10
CA ILE A 97 0.06 -4.26 -11.07
C ILE A 97 -0.60 -5.62 -11.30
N LEU A 98 -1.90 -5.62 -11.61
CA LEU A 98 -2.62 -6.87 -11.88
C LEU A 98 -2.12 -7.54 -13.15
N ASP A 99 -1.85 -6.78 -14.21
CA ASP A 99 -1.32 -7.30 -15.46
C ASP A 99 0.06 -7.94 -15.29
N ALA A 100 0.84 -7.45 -14.35
CA ALA A 100 2.15 -8.03 -14.01
C ALA A 100 2.04 -9.26 -13.10
N GLY A 101 0.83 -9.66 -12.74
CA GLY A 101 0.60 -10.83 -11.87
C GLY A 101 0.63 -10.51 -10.39
N GLY A 102 0.68 -9.24 -10.03
CA GLY A 102 0.69 -8.80 -8.64
C GLY A 102 -0.70 -8.70 -8.04
N LYS A 103 -0.76 -8.19 -6.82
CA LYS A 103 -2.00 -8.01 -6.08
C LYS A 103 -2.06 -6.60 -5.49
N VAL A 104 -3.27 -6.05 -5.45
CA VAL A 104 -3.57 -4.79 -4.77
C VAL A 104 -4.48 -5.10 -3.60
N ILE A 105 -4.05 -4.72 -2.40
CA ILE A 105 -4.71 -5.08 -1.15
C ILE A 105 -4.92 -3.81 -0.34
N THR A 106 -6.00 -3.71 0.44
CA THR A 106 -6.15 -2.58 1.34
C THR A 106 -5.12 -2.64 2.46
N ILE A 107 -4.79 -1.50 3.04
CA ILE A 107 -3.87 -1.48 4.17
C ILE A 107 -4.40 -2.33 5.33
N ASN A 108 -5.72 -2.26 5.59
CA ASN A 108 -6.34 -3.06 6.64
C ASN A 108 -6.14 -4.57 6.42
N ASP A 109 -6.41 -5.04 5.20
CA ASP A 109 -6.24 -6.45 4.87
C ASP A 109 -4.77 -6.85 4.89
N PHE A 110 -3.90 -5.98 4.43
CA PHE A 110 -2.45 -6.23 4.42
C PHE A 110 -1.92 -6.42 5.85
N VAL A 111 -2.34 -5.56 6.78
CA VAL A 111 -1.96 -5.68 8.19
C VAL A 111 -2.46 -6.99 8.78
N ASN A 112 -3.69 -7.39 8.44
CA ASN A 112 -4.25 -8.65 8.91
C ASN A 112 -3.52 -9.87 8.35
N GLN A 113 -3.03 -9.79 7.11
CA GLN A 113 -2.26 -10.87 6.49
C GLN A 113 -0.82 -10.95 7.01
N HIS A 114 -0.27 -9.83 7.45
CA HIS A 114 1.12 -9.74 7.93
C HIS A 114 1.17 -9.06 9.30
N PRO A 115 0.56 -9.67 10.33
CA PRO A 115 0.42 -9.00 11.63
C PRO A 115 1.75 -8.70 12.32
N ASP A 116 2.78 -9.49 12.05
CA ASP A 116 4.12 -9.29 12.61
C ASP A 116 5.03 -8.46 11.72
N GLY A 117 4.55 -8.05 10.54
CA GLY A 117 5.32 -7.23 9.61
C GLY A 117 6.46 -7.94 8.90
N LYS A 118 6.60 -9.26 9.04
CA LYS A 118 7.67 -9.99 8.37
C LYS A 118 7.53 -9.93 6.85
N GLY A 119 8.65 -9.65 6.19
CA GLY A 119 8.68 -9.59 4.73
C GLY A 119 7.96 -8.39 4.14
N VAL A 120 7.57 -7.43 4.96
CA VAL A 120 6.87 -6.21 4.53
C VAL A 120 7.85 -5.05 4.54
N ARG A 121 7.80 -4.24 3.48
CA ARG A 121 8.66 -3.08 3.33
C ARG A 121 7.82 -1.83 3.09
N ILE A 122 8.17 -0.74 3.75
CA ILE A 122 7.53 0.55 3.53
C ILE A 122 8.36 1.35 2.54
N ILE A 123 7.72 1.87 1.50
CA ILE A 123 8.36 2.73 0.50
C ILE A 123 7.66 4.09 0.50
N GLY A 124 8.42 5.13 0.71
CA GLY A 124 7.84 6.48 0.71
C GLY A 124 8.13 7.33 1.90
#